data_f9100c8a2a975232be11584f6ff683f3
#
_entry.id   f9100c8a2a975232be11584f6ff683f3
#
_cell.length_a   1.000
_cell.length_b   1.000
_cell.length_c   1.000
_cell.angle_alpha   90.00
_cell.angle_beta   90.00
_cell.angle_gamma   90.00
#
_symmetry.space_group_name_H-M   'P 1'
#
loop_
_entity.id
_entity.type
_entity.pdbx_description
1 polymer ?
#
loop_
_entity_poly.entity_id
_entity_poly.type
_entity_poly.pdbx_seq_one_letter_code
_entity_poly.pdbx_strand_id
1 'polypeptide(L)'
;MRALRDVTAAQLAQFSAELTPTVLRSCRHVIGENERVLQGAAALEQNRLAEFGSLMMQSHQSLRLDYEVSCRELDVMCELAVAMPGVYGARMTGGGFGGCALAFVNKPAVDMFRQTIPREYRRRTGIDCEIYECFAANGAGPLGN
;
A
#
# COMPACT_ATOMS: atom_id res chain seq x y z
N MET A 1 -26.50 -6.31 8.11
CA MET A 1 -25.03 -6.19 8.10
C MET A 1 -24.46 -7.60 8.16
N ARG A 2 -23.73 -8.02 7.14
CA ARG A 2 -23.18 -9.40 7.05
C ARG A 2 -21.65 -9.43 7.10
N ALA A 3 -20.99 -8.32 6.72
CA ALA A 3 -19.56 -8.20 6.69
C ALA A 3 -19.09 -6.76 6.91
N LEU A 4 -17.83 -6.54 7.25
CA LEU A 4 -17.26 -5.19 7.45
C LEU A 4 -17.36 -4.30 6.20
N ARG A 5 -17.45 -4.88 5.00
CA ARG A 5 -17.69 -4.12 3.76
C ARG A 5 -19.06 -3.45 3.70
N ASP A 6 -20.00 -3.87 4.56
CA ASP A 6 -21.34 -3.28 4.64
C ASP A 6 -21.39 -2.11 5.65
N VAL A 7 -20.27 -1.83 6.32
CA VAL A 7 -20.14 -0.81 7.37
C VAL A 7 -19.44 0.42 6.81
N THR A 8 -20.04 1.58 7.05
CA THR A 8 -19.42 2.88 6.71
C THR A 8 -18.54 3.40 7.85
N ALA A 9 -17.63 4.32 7.55
CA ALA A 9 -16.82 5.01 8.56
C ALA A 9 -17.69 5.75 9.60
N ALA A 10 -18.83 6.33 9.17
CA ALA A 10 -19.77 7.01 10.07
C ALA A 10 -20.44 6.02 11.05
N GLN A 11 -20.82 4.85 10.58
CA GLN A 11 -21.37 3.80 11.46
C GLN A 11 -20.31 3.29 12.44
N LEU A 12 -19.08 3.08 12.01
CA LEU A 12 -17.99 2.70 12.92
C LEU A 12 -17.79 3.75 14.01
N ALA A 13 -17.84 5.04 13.66
CA ALA A 13 -17.70 6.13 14.63
C ALA A 13 -18.78 6.11 15.70
N GLN A 14 -20.04 5.78 15.36
CA GLN A 14 -21.17 5.68 16.31
C GLN A 14 -20.93 4.63 17.40
N PHE A 15 -20.31 3.50 17.03
CA PHE A 15 -20.08 2.37 17.94
C PHE A 15 -18.64 2.33 18.49
N SER A 16 -17.85 3.34 18.23
CA SER A 16 -16.42 3.36 18.59
C SER A 16 -16.16 3.17 20.09
N ALA A 17 -17.03 3.69 20.96
CA ALA A 17 -16.92 3.56 22.41
C ALA A 17 -17.21 2.14 22.94
N GLU A 18 -17.89 1.30 22.14
CA GLU A 18 -18.23 -0.08 22.51
C GLU A 18 -17.15 -1.08 22.10
N LEU A 19 -16.17 -0.65 21.28
CA LEU A 19 -15.10 -1.48 20.74
C LEU A 19 -13.82 -1.32 21.55
N THR A 20 -13.08 -2.43 21.69
CA THR A 20 -11.71 -2.30 22.21
C THR A 20 -10.84 -1.51 21.24
N PRO A 21 -9.78 -0.82 21.71
CA PRO A 21 -8.91 -0.04 20.82
C PRO A 21 -8.34 -0.84 19.65
N THR A 22 -7.97 -2.10 19.86
CA THR A 22 -7.45 -2.98 18.82
C THR A 22 -8.51 -3.31 17.77
N VAL A 23 -9.72 -3.69 18.19
CA VAL A 23 -10.82 -3.98 17.26
C VAL A 23 -11.20 -2.73 16.47
N LEU A 24 -11.27 -1.58 17.13
CA LEU A 24 -11.57 -0.30 16.47
C LEU A 24 -10.54 0.03 15.38
N ARG A 25 -9.23 -0.11 15.67
CA ARG A 25 -8.17 0.11 14.67
C ARG A 25 -8.29 -0.87 13.50
N SER A 26 -8.48 -2.16 13.76
CA SER A 26 -8.64 -3.17 12.71
C SER A 26 -9.86 -2.89 11.83
N CYS A 27 -11.00 -2.52 12.42
CA CYS A 27 -12.19 -2.12 11.67
C CYS A 27 -11.95 -0.87 10.82
N ARG A 28 -11.27 0.15 11.37
CA ARG A 28 -10.90 1.37 10.64
C ARG A 28 -10.06 1.05 9.43
N HIS A 29 -9.06 0.16 9.59
CA HIS A 29 -8.24 -0.29 8.47
C HIS A 29 -9.10 -0.92 7.38
N VAL A 30 -9.90 -1.95 7.69
CA VAL A 30 -10.66 -2.71 6.69
C VAL A 30 -11.68 -1.82 5.96
N ILE A 31 -12.42 -0.99 6.70
CA ILE A 31 -13.41 -0.07 6.11
C ILE A 31 -12.72 0.96 5.23
N GLY A 32 -11.62 1.56 5.71
CA GLY A 32 -10.85 2.53 4.93
C GLY A 32 -10.19 1.92 3.69
N GLU A 33 -9.73 0.67 3.73
CA GLU A 33 -9.19 -0.03 2.56
C GLU A 33 -10.27 -0.26 1.50
N ASN A 34 -11.48 -0.63 1.88
CA ASN A 34 -12.59 -0.76 0.92
C ASN A 34 -12.85 0.55 0.17
N GLU A 35 -12.85 1.68 0.88
CA GLU A 35 -13.01 3.00 0.28
C GLU A 35 -11.82 3.37 -0.62
N ARG A 36 -10.58 3.12 -0.17
CA ARG A 36 -9.37 3.39 -0.96
C ARG A 36 -9.30 2.56 -2.25
N VAL A 37 -9.76 1.31 -2.23
CA VAL A 37 -9.82 0.47 -3.44
C VAL A 37 -10.76 1.08 -4.49
N LEU A 38 -11.95 1.52 -4.09
CA LEU A 38 -12.90 2.15 -5.02
C LEU A 38 -12.37 3.48 -5.57
N GLN A 39 -11.81 4.32 -4.71
CA GLN A 39 -11.18 5.58 -5.10
C GLN A 39 -9.97 5.34 -6.01
N GLY A 40 -9.16 4.33 -5.71
CA GLY A 40 -8.00 3.95 -6.50
C GLY A 40 -8.37 3.48 -7.90
N ALA A 41 -9.41 2.66 -8.02
CA ALA A 41 -9.92 2.24 -9.32
C ALA A 41 -10.38 3.46 -10.15
N ALA A 42 -11.18 4.34 -9.56
CA ALA A 42 -11.63 5.56 -10.22
C ALA A 42 -10.47 6.51 -10.60
N ALA A 43 -9.44 6.61 -9.76
CA ALA A 43 -8.25 7.41 -10.06
C ALA A 43 -7.48 6.86 -11.26
N LEU A 44 -7.31 5.54 -11.36
CA LEU A 44 -6.65 4.88 -12.49
C LEU A 44 -7.46 5.03 -13.79
N GLU A 45 -8.77 4.81 -13.76
CA GLU A 45 -9.66 4.99 -14.92
C GLU A 45 -9.60 6.42 -15.48
N GLN A 46 -9.39 7.41 -14.62
CA GLN A 46 -9.29 8.82 -14.97
C GLN A 46 -7.84 9.30 -15.18
N ASN A 47 -6.88 8.39 -15.21
CA ASN A 47 -5.44 8.69 -15.34
C ASN A 47 -4.92 9.68 -14.29
N ARG A 48 -5.48 9.68 -13.09
CA ARG A 48 -5.07 10.50 -11.94
C ARG A 48 -4.00 9.77 -11.11
N LEU A 49 -2.82 9.55 -11.72
CA LEU A 49 -1.77 8.69 -11.19
C LEU A 49 -1.20 9.17 -9.84
N ALA A 50 -1.09 10.48 -9.64
CA ALA A 50 -0.63 11.05 -8.37
C ALA A 50 -1.63 10.79 -7.22
N GLU A 51 -2.94 10.83 -7.51
CA GLU A 51 -3.97 10.49 -6.53
C GLU A 51 -3.91 9.01 -6.16
N PHE A 52 -3.79 8.13 -7.15
CA PHE A 52 -3.60 6.69 -6.89
C PHE A 52 -2.37 6.43 -6.03
N GLY A 53 -1.25 7.09 -6.31
CA GLY A 53 -0.04 7.00 -5.49
C GLY A 53 -0.25 7.48 -4.05
N SER A 54 -1.00 8.57 -3.85
CA SER A 54 -1.38 9.05 -2.52
C SER A 54 -2.22 8.02 -1.76
N LEU A 55 -3.19 7.37 -2.43
CA LEU A 55 -3.99 6.30 -1.83
C LEU A 55 -3.14 5.08 -1.44
N MET A 56 -2.12 4.74 -2.23
CA MET A 56 -1.15 3.69 -1.86
C MET A 56 -0.43 4.03 -0.55
N MET A 57 0.03 5.27 -0.39
CA MET A 57 0.71 5.71 0.84
C MET A 57 -0.22 5.71 2.04
N GLN A 58 -1.47 6.15 1.88
CA GLN A 58 -2.48 6.09 2.94
C GLN A 58 -2.78 4.65 3.37
N SER A 59 -2.83 3.72 2.40
CA SER A 59 -2.96 2.29 2.66
C SER A 59 -1.78 1.75 3.48
N HIS A 60 -0.54 2.10 3.10
CA HIS A 60 0.65 1.72 3.87
C HIS A 60 0.60 2.24 5.31
N GLN A 61 0.23 3.50 5.48
CA GLN A 61 0.10 4.10 6.81
C GLN A 61 -0.96 3.41 7.67
N SER A 62 -2.10 3.04 7.10
CA SER A 62 -3.13 2.29 7.81
C SER A 62 -2.70 0.85 8.14
N LEU A 63 -1.97 0.17 7.24
CA LEU A 63 -1.33 -1.12 7.52
C LEU A 63 -0.31 -1.04 8.67
N ARG A 64 0.42 0.06 8.76
CA ARG A 64 1.41 0.31 9.80
C ARG A 64 0.78 0.65 11.15
N LEU A 65 -0.20 1.57 11.20
CA LEU A 65 -0.69 2.19 12.43
C LEU A 65 -2.01 1.59 12.94
N ASP A 66 -2.90 1.17 12.04
CA ASP A 66 -4.20 0.61 12.41
C ASP A 66 -4.17 -0.91 12.44
N TYR A 67 -3.61 -1.55 11.40
CA TYR A 67 -3.58 -3.01 11.28
C TYR A 67 -2.34 -3.64 11.88
N GLU A 68 -1.27 -2.85 12.07
CA GLU A 68 -0.02 -3.21 12.78
C GLU A 68 0.71 -4.42 12.16
N VAL A 69 0.71 -4.53 10.83
CA VAL A 69 1.37 -5.61 10.07
C VAL A 69 2.63 -5.16 9.32
N SER A 70 2.99 -3.89 9.40
CA SER A 70 4.26 -3.40 8.84
C SER A 70 5.43 -3.69 9.78
N CYS A 71 6.64 -3.52 9.26
CA CYS A 71 7.87 -3.56 10.04
C CYS A 71 8.82 -2.44 9.58
N ARG A 72 9.89 -2.21 10.34
CA ARG A 72 10.87 -1.17 10.05
C ARG A 72 11.43 -1.27 8.63
N GLU A 73 11.71 -2.46 8.16
CA GLU A 73 12.28 -2.74 6.85
C GLU A 73 11.34 -2.33 5.71
N LEU A 74 10.05 -2.65 5.84
CA LEU A 74 9.01 -2.25 4.89
C LEU A 74 8.76 -0.74 4.92
N ASP A 75 8.74 -0.14 6.10
CA ASP A 75 8.58 1.31 6.27
C ASP A 75 9.74 2.06 5.59
N VAL A 76 10.99 1.64 5.83
CA VAL A 76 12.19 2.22 5.20
C VAL A 76 12.14 2.08 3.68
N MET A 77 11.68 0.93 3.16
CA MET A 77 11.55 0.73 1.72
C MET A 77 10.54 1.71 1.12
N CYS A 78 9.36 1.84 1.72
CA CYS A 78 8.34 2.77 1.24
C CYS A 78 8.79 4.23 1.35
N GLU A 79 9.43 4.62 2.45
CA GLU A 79 10.00 5.97 2.63
C GLU A 79 11.03 6.31 1.55
N LEU A 80 11.97 5.40 1.28
CA LEU A 80 12.98 5.58 0.24
C LEU A 80 12.34 5.67 -1.14
N ALA A 81 11.37 4.82 -1.42
CA ALA A 81 10.68 4.81 -2.71
C ALA A 81 9.99 6.14 -2.98
N VAL A 82 9.17 6.63 -2.05
CA VAL A 82 8.39 7.87 -2.26
C VAL A 82 9.25 9.15 -2.24
N ALA A 83 10.45 9.09 -1.69
CA ALA A 83 11.40 10.21 -1.73
C ALA A 83 12.05 10.38 -3.11
N MET A 84 11.95 9.38 -4.01
CA MET A 84 12.56 9.46 -5.33
C MET A 84 11.67 10.23 -6.33
N PRO A 85 12.27 11.11 -7.14
CA PRO A 85 11.55 11.76 -8.25
C PRO A 85 10.96 10.72 -9.20
N GLY A 86 9.71 10.93 -9.60
CA GLY A 86 9.01 10.04 -10.53
C GLY A 86 8.32 8.85 -9.88
N VAL A 87 8.34 8.73 -8.56
CA VAL A 87 7.53 7.76 -7.82
C VAL A 87 6.22 8.42 -7.40
N TYR A 88 5.11 7.82 -7.77
CA TYR A 88 3.78 8.30 -7.40
C TYR A 88 3.37 7.87 -5.99
N GLY A 89 3.77 6.67 -5.58
CA GLY A 89 3.46 6.14 -4.26
C GLY A 89 4.09 4.77 -4.03
N ALA A 90 4.11 4.33 -2.78
CA ALA A 90 4.57 3.02 -2.39
C ALA A 90 3.79 2.50 -1.17
N ARG A 91 3.69 1.17 -1.07
CA ARG A 91 3.08 0.48 0.07
C ARG A 91 3.66 -0.92 0.23
N MET A 92 3.57 -1.45 1.42
CA MET A 92 3.78 -2.89 1.60
C MET A 92 2.70 -3.69 0.87
N THR A 93 3.00 -4.94 0.53
CA THR A 93 2.07 -5.90 -0.07
C THR A 93 2.23 -7.28 0.56
N GLY A 94 1.19 -8.13 0.44
CA GLY A 94 1.16 -9.44 1.09
C GLY A 94 0.81 -9.36 2.58
N GLY A 95 1.24 -10.33 3.36
CA GLY A 95 0.92 -10.44 4.78
C GLY A 95 1.64 -9.48 5.71
N GLY A 96 2.63 -8.77 5.25
CA GLY A 96 3.47 -7.89 6.06
C GLY A 96 4.63 -8.62 6.74
N PHE A 97 5.09 -8.11 7.88
CA PHE A 97 6.14 -8.67 8.75
C PHE A 97 7.50 -8.92 8.06
N GLY A 98 7.81 -8.19 6.97
CA GLY A 98 9.08 -8.28 6.25
C GLY A 98 9.00 -8.91 4.86
N GLY A 99 7.87 -8.87 4.20
CA GLY A 99 7.68 -9.36 2.83
C GLY A 99 8.11 -8.36 1.75
N CYS A 100 7.20 -7.98 0.88
CA CYS A 100 7.46 -7.11 -0.26
C CYS A 100 6.82 -5.72 -0.09
N ALA A 101 7.40 -4.74 -0.77
CA ALA A 101 6.78 -3.45 -1.03
C ALA A 101 6.53 -3.29 -2.53
N LEU A 102 5.47 -2.58 -2.89
CA LEU A 102 5.14 -2.19 -4.24
C LEU A 102 5.34 -0.69 -4.39
N ALA A 103 6.11 -0.26 -5.38
CA ALA A 103 6.27 1.14 -5.76
C ALA A 103 5.64 1.40 -7.12
N PHE A 104 4.87 2.47 -7.23
CA PHE A 104 4.30 2.93 -8.49
C PHE A 104 5.18 4.04 -9.06
N VAL A 105 5.93 3.69 -10.11
CA VAL A 105 7.01 4.50 -10.65
C VAL A 105 6.69 4.89 -12.10
N ASN A 106 6.94 6.14 -12.49
CA ASN A 106 6.83 6.51 -13.88
C ASN A 106 7.97 5.86 -14.69
N LYS A 107 7.71 5.52 -15.94
CA LYS A 107 8.64 4.78 -16.79
C LYS A 107 10.03 5.42 -16.90
N PRO A 108 10.19 6.75 -17.08
CA PRO A 108 11.52 7.37 -17.15
C PRO A 108 12.36 7.26 -15.87
N ALA A 109 11.75 7.05 -14.71
CA ALA A 109 12.46 6.98 -13.44
C ALA A 109 12.88 5.55 -13.04
N VAL A 110 12.43 4.51 -13.76
CA VAL A 110 12.65 3.10 -13.39
C VAL A 110 14.13 2.75 -13.27
N ASP A 111 14.96 3.15 -14.25
CA ASP A 111 16.39 2.81 -14.23
C ASP A 111 17.10 3.45 -13.03
N MET A 112 16.81 4.72 -12.75
CA MET A 112 17.37 5.43 -11.60
C MET A 112 16.88 4.80 -10.28
N PHE A 113 15.61 4.40 -10.21
CA PHE A 113 15.04 3.71 -9.06
C PHE A 113 15.79 2.41 -8.78
N ARG A 114 15.97 1.56 -9.80
CA ARG A 114 16.68 0.27 -9.69
C ARG A 114 18.13 0.41 -9.26
N GLN A 115 18.81 1.48 -9.64
CA GLN A 115 20.19 1.73 -9.26
C GLN A 115 20.33 2.32 -7.85
N THR A 116 19.36 3.13 -7.43
CA THR A 116 19.44 3.91 -6.19
C THR A 116 18.90 3.16 -4.99
N ILE A 117 17.70 2.59 -5.12
CA ILE A 117 16.99 2.00 -3.98
C ILE A 117 17.76 0.88 -3.30
N PRO A 118 18.36 -0.12 -3.98
CA PRO A 118 19.06 -1.20 -3.30
C PRO A 118 20.22 -0.70 -2.44
N ARG A 119 20.99 0.26 -2.96
CA ARG A 119 22.11 0.87 -2.25
C ARG A 119 21.66 1.62 -1.00
N GLU A 120 20.66 2.48 -1.12
CA GLU A 120 20.14 3.29 0.00
C GLU A 120 19.41 2.42 1.04
N TYR A 121 18.71 1.39 0.60
CA TYR A 121 18.03 0.44 1.48
C TYR A 121 19.06 -0.35 2.31
N ARG A 122 20.08 -0.90 1.67
CA ARG A 122 21.19 -1.58 2.37
C ARG A 122 21.88 -0.65 3.37
N ARG A 123 22.12 0.60 2.97
CA ARG A 123 22.74 1.60 3.86
C ARG A 123 21.89 1.85 5.12
N ARG A 124 20.57 1.87 5.00
CA ARG A 124 19.63 2.16 6.12
C ARG A 124 19.29 0.95 6.97
N THR A 125 19.26 -0.23 6.39
CA THR A 125 18.76 -1.46 7.05
C THR A 125 19.86 -2.51 7.27
N GLY A 126 20.95 -2.48 6.52
CA GLY A 126 21.96 -3.55 6.47
C GLY A 126 21.53 -4.76 5.62
N ILE A 127 20.36 -4.72 4.99
CA ILE A 127 19.76 -5.83 4.24
C ILE A 127 19.81 -5.51 2.75
N ASP A 128 20.15 -6.52 1.94
CA ASP A 128 20.00 -6.44 0.49
C ASP A 128 18.54 -6.63 0.08
N CYS A 129 18.12 -5.92 -0.97
CA CYS A 129 16.81 -6.12 -1.56
C CYS A 129 16.93 -6.40 -3.06
N GLU A 130 15.96 -7.10 -3.61
CA GLU A 130 15.79 -7.30 -5.04
C GLU A 130 14.64 -6.44 -5.57
N ILE A 131 14.77 -5.95 -6.80
CA ILE A 131 13.75 -5.15 -7.46
C ILE A 131 13.28 -5.88 -8.72
N TYR A 132 12.00 -6.15 -8.75
CA TYR A 132 11.30 -6.75 -9.87
C TYR A 132 10.45 -5.70 -10.58
N GLU A 133 10.72 -5.48 -11.86
CA GLU A 133 9.86 -4.63 -12.68
C GLU A 133 8.64 -5.44 -13.13
N CYS A 134 7.46 -4.93 -12.82
CA CYS A 134 6.18 -5.57 -13.13
C CYS A 134 5.31 -4.63 -13.96
N PHE A 135 4.54 -5.21 -14.87
CA PHE A 135 3.56 -4.49 -15.68
C PHE A 135 2.16 -5.01 -15.37
N ALA A 136 1.17 -4.12 -15.53
CA ALA A 136 -0.22 -4.54 -15.43
C ALA A 136 -0.54 -5.61 -16.49
N ALA A 137 -1.19 -6.67 -16.06
CA ALA A 137 -1.62 -7.77 -16.91
C ALA A 137 -3.08 -8.10 -16.57
N ASN A 138 -3.67 -9.02 -17.34
CA ASN A 138 -5.00 -9.55 -17.02
C ASN A 138 -4.98 -10.17 -15.62
N GLY A 139 -6.09 -10.02 -14.89
CA GLY A 139 -6.26 -10.64 -13.59
C GLY A 139 -6.26 -12.17 -13.67
N ALA A 140 -6.27 -12.82 -12.51
CA ALA A 140 -6.40 -14.26 -12.40
C ALA A 140 -7.68 -14.75 -13.13
N GLY A 141 -7.55 -15.81 -13.90
CA GLY A 141 -8.63 -16.40 -14.66
C GLY A 141 -8.38 -17.88 -14.91
N PRO A 142 -9.36 -18.62 -15.47
CA PRO A 142 -9.17 -19.99 -15.88
C PRO A 142 -8.02 -20.08 -16.91
N LEU A 143 -7.18 -21.09 -16.76
CA LEU A 143 -6.22 -21.43 -17.82
C LEU A 143 -7.04 -21.81 -19.05
N GLY A 144 -6.84 -21.11 -20.16
CA GLY A 144 -7.44 -21.50 -21.44
C GLY A 144 -6.99 -22.91 -21.83
N ASN A 145 -7.95 -23.72 -22.30
CA ASN A 145 -7.64 -25.02 -22.92
C ASN A 145 -6.97 -24.82 -24.26
#